data_969370e1b202d718e24929380d77d048
#
_entry.id   969370e1b202d718e24929380d77d048
#
_cell.length_a   1.000
_cell.length_b   1.000
_cell.length_c   1.000
_cell.angle_alpha   90.00
_cell.angle_beta   90.00
_cell.angle_gamma   90.00
#
_symmetry.space_group_name_H-M   'P 1'
#
loop_
_entity.id
_entity.type
_entity.pdbx_description
1 polymer ?
#
loop_
_entity_poly.entity_id
_entity_poly.type
_entity_poly.pdbx_seq_one_letter_code
_entity_poly.pdbx_strand_id
1 'polypeptide(L)'
;MWDRVLAAAEASPVCTEAVARTFVTSMAGFFVAYHALALSVFRGGAKEQLNKRSWILTTLSALCMTLASLPYVYQLLRHGFHWGHVDPYRESLAEPMSIFFVAYLVSDLLWGSVYYRHLINFTSGWVHHSAYVLMVLYWLHRGWSHAFMAAAVMEIPTWVMGIGRMSPKLRSFRAFTTTFLSTRIVFHAALIVSLSTEAGRGIGGESLSWQPFISSICVFPMHVFWAYKLVRSNMRRHKKRLEERAAASCAEAASGVPLRDPAKSEAEREGRARAHRVLAAAVRKLWSTAPEAWRKAYAEELLSLIHI
;
A
#
# COMPACT_ATOMS: atom_id res chain seq x y z
N MET A 1 24.77 -22.41 26.10
CA MET A 1 23.69 -22.19 25.10
C MET A 1 23.21 -20.75 25.13
N TRP A 2 22.87 -20.22 26.29
CA TRP A 2 22.43 -18.81 26.44
C TRP A 2 23.48 -17.79 26.05
N ASP A 3 24.78 -18.00 26.37
CA ASP A 3 25.87 -17.10 25.99
C ASP A 3 26.04 -16.98 24.48
N ARG A 4 25.81 -18.06 23.72
CA ARG A 4 25.81 -18.01 22.25
C ARG A 4 24.61 -17.27 21.67
N VAL A 5 23.46 -17.36 22.33
CA VAL A 5 22.24 -16.62 21.93
C VAL A 5 22.42 -15.14 22.22
N LEU A 6 22.98 -14.78 23.39
CA LEU A 6 23.27 -13.40 23.75
C LEU A 6 24.32 -12.78 22.84
N ALA A 7 25.43 -13.48 22.58
CA ALA A 7 26.47 -13.01 21.64
C ALA A 7 25.93 -12.84 20.20
N ALA A 8 25.05 -13.74 19.75
CA ALA A 8 24.39 -13.60 18.44
C ALA A 8 23.40 -12.44 18.42
N ALA A 9 22.71 -12.15 19.52
CA ALA A 9 21.83 -11.01 19.65
C ALA A 9 22.62 -9.69 19.65
N GLU A 10 23.74 -9.61 20.38
CA GLU A 10 24.62 -8.44 20.43
C GLU A 10 25.29 -8.14 19.07
N ALA A 11 25.60 -9.18 18.30
CA ALA A 11 26.14 -9.05 16.94
C ALA A 11 25.06 -8.75 15.88
N SER A 12 23.79 -8.75 16.25
CA SER A 12 22.69 -8.51 15.33
C SER A 12 22.55 -7.02 15.00
N PRO A 13 22.44 -6.62 13.71
CA PRO A 13 22.18 -5.24 13.33
C PRO A 13 20.85 -4.69 13.90
N VAL A 14 20.00 -5.55 14.41
CA VAL A 14 18.71 -5.17 15.06
C VAL A 14 18.90 -4.71 16.50
N CYS A 15 20.02 -5.06 17.15
CA CYS A 15 20.27 -4.76 18.58
C CYS A 15 21.26 -3.58 18.76
N THR A 16 21.37 -2.69 17.78
CA THR A 16 22.26 -1.53 17.88
C THR A 16 21.61 -0.37 18.65
N GLU A 17 22.44 0.48 19.28
CA GLU A 17 21.97 1.72 19.91
C GLU A 17 21.21 2.62 18.92
N ALA A 18 21.67 2.69 17.66
CA ALA A 18 21.02 3.47 16.62
C ALA A 18 19.60 2.97 16.33
N VAL A 19 19.38 1.66 16.28
CA VAL A 19 18.07 1.04 16.11
C VAL A 19 17.17 1.34 17.30
N ALA A 20 17.67 1.13 18.53
CA ALA A 20 16.92 1.43 19.74
C ALA A 20 16.52 2.91 19.83
N ARG A 21 17.45 3.81 19.54
CA ARG A 21 17.20 5.26 19.50
C ARG A 21 16.14 5.61 18.45
N THR A 22 16.26 5.09 17.23
CA THR A 22 15.29 5.33 16.14
C THR A 22 13.90 4.81 16.53
N PHE A 23 13.82 3.63 17.14
CA PHE A 23 12.56 3.07 17.61
C PHE A 23 11.92 3.95 18.69
N VAL A 24 12.65 4.31 19.74
CA VAL A 24 12.14 5.12 20.86
C VAL A 24 11.73 6.52 20.39
N THR A 25 12.54 7.18 19.56
CA THR A 25 12.19 8.50 19.04
C THR A 25 10.98 8.47 18.11
N SER A 26 10.84 7.42 17.29
CA SER A 26 9.65 7.21 16.45
C SER A 26 8.40 6.97 17.30
N MET A 27 8.48 6.12 18.34
CA MET A 27 7.39 5.89 19.29
C MET A 27 6.95 7.20 19.97
N ALA A 28 7.91 8.00 20.45
CA ALA A 28 7.62 9.30 21.06
C ALA A 28 6.98 10.27 20.05
N GLY A 29 7.47 10.29 18.81
CA GLY A 29 6.90 11.07 17.72
C GLY A 29 5.44 10.67 17.42
N PHE A 30 5.14 9.38 17.35
CA PHE A 30 3.78 8.88 17.17
C PHE A 30 2.87 9.23 18.35
N PHE A 31 3.38 9.14 19.57
CA PHE A 31 2.65 9.56 20.77
C PHE A 31 2.26 11.05 20.69
N VAL A 32 3.22 11.91 20.42
CA VAL A 32 2.99 13.35 20.31
C VAL A 32 2.02 13.67 19.16
N ALA A 33 2.26 13.11 17.97
CA ALA A 33 1.40 13.34 16.81
C ALA A 33 -0.05 12.88 17.04
N TYR A 34 -0.23 11.69 17.64
CA TYR A 34 -1.56 11.19 17.98
C TYR A 34 -2.30 12.14 18.92
N HIS A 35 -1.69 12.52 20.05
CA HIS A 35 -2.34 13.35 21.04
C HIS A 35 -2.56 14.78 20.54
N ALA A 36 -1.59 15.35 19.84
CA ALA A 36 -1.73 16.68 19.24
C ALA A 36 -2.92 16.73 18.27
N LEU A 37 -3.04 15.79 17.34
CA LEU A 37 -4.14 15.76 16.38
C LEU A 37 -5.48 15.35 17.04
N ALA A 38 -5.47 14.43 17.99
CA ALA A 38 -6.67 14.03 18.71
C ALA A 38 -7.27 15.16 19.55
N LEU A 39 -6.42 16.00 20.15
CA LEU A 39 -6.84 17.12 20.99
C LEU A 39 -7.12 18.41 20.21
N SER A 40 -6.49 18.61 19.06
CA SER A 40 -6.67 19.82 18.24
C SER A 40 -7.76 19.67 17.17
N VAL A 41 -7.61 18.69 16.28
CA VAL A 41 -8.43 18.54 15.06
C VAL A 41 -9.64 17.64 15.29
N PHE A 42 -9.47 16.55 16.06
CA PHE A 42 -10.49 15.53 16.24
C PHE A 42 -11.06 15.53 17.69
N ARG A 43 -11.39 16.71 18.20
CA ARG A 43 -11.95 16.90 19.55
C ARG A 43 -13.32 16.23 19.72
N GLY A 44 -13.62 15.82 20.97
CA GLY A 44 -14.93 15.29 21.36
C GLY A 44 -14.97 13.75 21.48
N GLY A 45 -15.97 13.27 22.23
CA GLY A 45 -16.19 11.84 22.54
C GLY A 45 -17.08 11.12 21.53
N ALA A 46 -17.58 11.79 20.49
CA ALA A 46 -18.47 11.17 19.53
C ALA A 46 -17.79 9.98 18.79
N LYS A 47 -18.55 8.92 18.53
CA LYS A 47 -18.09 7.72 17.82
C LYS A 47 -17.40 8.05 16.49
N GLU A 48 -17.88 9.09 15.80
CA GLU A 48 -17.29 9.55 14.53
C GLU A 48 -15.86 10.06 14.74
N GLN A 49 -15.63 10.84 15.81
CA GLN A 49 -14.29 11.37 16.11
C GLN A 49 -13.33 10.27 16.52
N LEU A 50 -13.79 9.28 17.27
CA LEU A 50 -13.00 8.11 17.63
C LEU A 50 -12.58 7.31 16.40
N ASN A 51 -13.49 7.12 15.45
CA ASN A 51 -13.18 6.50 14.15
C ASN A 51 -12.13 7.29 13.35
N LYS A 52 -12.12 8.63 13.41
CA LYS A 52 -11.10 9.46 12.76
C LYS A 52 -9.75 9.33 13.47
N ARG A 53 -9.74 9.34 14.81
CA ARG A 53 -8.52 9.18 15.61
C ARG A 53 -7.82 7.85 15.35
N SER A 54 -8.56 6.77 15.17
CA SER A 54 -7.97 5.46 14.88
C SER A 54 -7.22 5.39 13.53
N TRP A 55 -7.32 6.41 12.68
CA TRP A 55 -6.61 6.49 11.40
C TRP A 55 -5.43 7.47 11.39
N ILE A 56 -5.17 8.18 12.50
CA ILE A 56 -4.09 9.18 12.59
C ILE A 56 -2.73 8.53 12.31
N LEU A 57 -2.37 7.54 13.11
CA LEU A 57 -1.03 6.89 13.02
C LEU A 57 -0.85 6.18 11.69
N THR A 58 -1.86 5.42 11.28
CA THR A 58 -1.87 4.71 9.98
C THR A 58 -1.67 5.67 8.82
N THR A 59 -2.36 6.81 8.80
CA THR A 59 -2.25 7.78 7.70
C THR A 59 -0.89 8.46 7.68
N LEU A 60 -0.37 8.84 8.85
CA LEU A 60 0.95 9.47 8.98
C LEU A 60 2.06 8.51 8.55
N SER A 61 2.04 7.29 9.07
CA SER A 61 3.03 6.27 8.71
C SER A 61 2.97 5.93 7.23
N ALA A 62 1.78 5.71 6.68
CA ALA A 62 1.62 5.39 5.26
C ALA A 62 2.13 6.51 4.34
N LEU A 63 1.96 7.78 4.72
CA LEU A 63 2.55 8.92 3.99
C LEU A 63 4.08 8.87 4.03
N CYS A 64 4.67 8.75 5.22
CA CYS A 64 6.13 8.72 5.40
C CYS A 64 6.75 7.53 4.64
N MET A 65 6.16 6.34 4.76
CA MET A 65 6.63 5.14 4.07
C MET A 65 6.51 5.27 2.54
N THR A 66 5.40 5.85 2.05
CA THR A 66 5.22 6.13 0.63
C THR A 66 6.32 7.05 0.11
N LEU A 67 6.56 8.18 0.78
CA LEU A 67 7.59 9.15 0.35
C LEU A 67 8.99 8.54 0.40
N ALA A 68 9.32 7.82 1.46
CA ALA A 68 10.61 7.17 1.62
C ALA A 68 10.83 6.01 0.61
N SER A 69 9.77 5.40 0.09
CA SER A 69 9.87 4.35 -0.93
C SER A 69 10.19 4.86 -2.34
N LEU A 70 9.92 6.14 -2.64
CA LEU A 70 10.03 6.68 -4.00
C LEU A 70 11.43 6.53 -4.63
N PRO A 71 12.55 6.80 -3.94
CA PRO A 71 13.88 6.60 -4.50
C PRO A 71 14.12 5.15 -4.94
N TYR A 72 13.68 4.18 -4.13
CA TYR A 72 13.85 2.75 -4.40
C TYR A 72 13.00 2.29 -5.58
N VAL A 73 11.73 2.71 -5.63
CA VAL A 73 10.84 2.41 -6.75
C VAL A 73 11.36 3.05 -8.05
N TYR A 74 11.84 4.29 -7.99
CA TYR A 74 12.45 4.95 -9.14
C TYR A 74 13.65 4.16 -9.68
N GLN A 75 14.56 3.71 -8.81
CA GLN A 75 15.71 2.92 -9.22
C GLN A 75 15.29 1.57 -9.81
N LEU A 76 14.34 0.86 -9.17
CA LEU A 76 13.84 -0.41 -9.70
C LEU A 76 13.22 -0.25 -11.09
N LEU A 77 12.35 0.75 -11.28
CA LEU A 77 11.70 1.00 -12.56
C LEU A 77 12.70 1.44 -13.64
N ARG A 78 13.64 2.30 -13.29
CA ARG A 78 14.69 2.78 -14.21
C ARG A 78 15.60 1.66 -14.69
N HIS A 79 15.92 0.71 -13.83
CA HIS A 79 16.86 -0.37 -14.10
C HIS A 79 16.18 -1.74 -14.32
N GLY A 80 14.89 -1.76 -14.72
CA GLY A 80 14.16 -2.97 -15.07
C GLY A 80 14.09 -3.99 -13.93
N PHE A 81 13.85 -3.51 -12.70
CA PHE A 81 13.82 -4.30 -11.47
C PHE A 81 15.16 -5.00 -11.11
N HIS A 82 16.28 -4.40 -11.50
CA HIS A 82 17.61 -4.84 -11.11
C HIS A 82 17.98 -4.32 -9.71
N TRP A 83 18.24 -5.22 -8.76
CA TRP A 83 18.44 -4.89 -7.35
C TRP A 83 19.79 -4.22 -7.04
N GLY A 84 20.84 -4.48 -7.82
CA GLY A 84 22.16 -3.88 -7.63
C GLY A 84 22.19 -2.35 -7.65
N HIS A 85 21.15 -1.68 -8.11
CA HIS A 85 21.03 -0.21 -8.15
C HIS A 85 20.17 0.37 -7.02
N VAL A 86 19.63 -0.46 -6.13
CA VAL A 86 18.63 -0.07 -5.11
C VAL A 86 19.27 0.15 -3.74
N ASP A 87 20.51 -0.27 -3.56
CA ASP A 87 21.22 -0.27 -2.26
C ASP A 87 21.84 1.06 -1.76
N PRO A 88 22.06 2.14 -2.55
CA PRO A 88 22.87 3.29 -2.13
C PRO A 88 22.40 3.98 -0.85
N TYR A 89 21.15 3.83 -0.46
CA TYR A 89 20.54 4.49 0.71
C TYR A 89 20.12 3.49 1.79
N ARG A 90 20.69 2.27 1.80
CA ARG A 90 20.26 1.22 2.75
C ARG A 90 20.39 1.69 4.19
N GLU A 91 21.59 2.07 4.62
CA GLU A 91 21.87 2.43 6.00
C GLU A 91 21.29 3.80 6.40
N SER A 92 21.33 4.78 5.48
CA SER A 92 20.88 6.14 5.78
C SER A 92 19.35 6.33 5.72
N LEU A 93 18.63 5.52 4.96
CA LEU A 93 17.18 5.69 4.76
C LEU A 93 16.38 4.39 5.00
N ALA A 94 16.77 3.25 4.40
CA ALA A 94 15.93 2.06 4.47
C ALA A 94 15.86 1.45 5.86
N GLU A 95 17.00 1.37 6.56
CA GLU A 95 17.06 0.83 7.91
C GLU A 95 16.28 1.69 8.92
N PRO A 96 16.55 3.01 9.04
CA PRO A 96 15.77 3.87 9.92
C PRO A 96 14.27 3.87 9.62
N MET A 97 13.88 3.87 8.34
CA MET A 97 12.47 3.86 7.96
C MET A 97 11.80 2.50 8.21
N SER A 98 12.53 1.40 8.12
CA SER A 98 12.05 0.08 8.54
C SER A 98 11.73 0.05 10.04
N ILE A 99 12.63 0.62 10.88
CA ILE A 99 12.41 0.74 12.33
C ILE A 99 11.29 1.72 12.65
N PHE A 100 11.19 2.83 11.94
CA PHE A 100 10.06 3.76 12.04
C PHE A 100 8.73 3.03 11.77
N PHE A 101 8.68 2.17 10.75
CA PHE A 101 7.49 1.39 10.44
C PHE A 101 7.16 0.37 11.54
N VAL A 102 8.16 -0.32 12.10
CA VAL A 102 7.97 -1.20 13.27
C VAL A 102 7.42 -0.42 14.46
N ALA A 103 7.98 0.77 14.73
CA ALA A 103 7.49 1.64 15.81
C ALA A 103 6.03 2.07 15.57
N TYR A 104 5.65 2.36 14.31
CA TYR A 104 4.25 2.60 13.95
C TYR A 104 3.35 1.41 14.28
N LEU A 105 3.70 0.20 13.81
CA LEU A 105 2.88 -1.01 14.02
C LEU A 105 2.67 -1.28 15.51
N VAL A 106 3.72 -1.14 16.32
CA VAL A 106 3.65 -1.29 17.78
C VAL A 106 2.81 -0.17 18.41
N SER A 107 3.02 1.09 17.99
CA SER A 107 2.24 2.23 18.49
C SER A 107 0.76 2.09 18.19
N ASP A 108 0.39 1.66 16.98
CA ASP A 108 -1.01 1.50 16.58
C ASP A 108 -1.71 0.42 17.41
N LEU A 109 -1.03 -0.69 17.71
CA LEU A 109 -1.57 -1.73 18.60
C LEU A 109 -1.66 -1.25 20.05
N LEU A 110 -0.64 -0.56 20.57
CA LEU A 110 -0.62 -0.07 21.95
C LEU A 110 -1.70 0.99 22.19
N TRP A 111 -1.67 2.08 21.42
CA TRP A 111 -2.65 3.16 21.55
C TRP A 111 -4.05 2.71 21.16
N GLY A 112 -4.15 1.86 20.14
CA GLY A 112 -5.41 1.25 19.76
C GLY A 112 -6.03 0.41 20.87
N SER A 113 -5.23 -0.36 21.59
CA SER A 113 -5.70 -1.16 22.73
C SER A 113 -6.23 -0.31 23.89
N VAL A 114 -5.63 0.87 24.08
CA VAL A 114 -6.01 1.82 25.14
C VAL A 114 -7.22 2.67 24.74
N TYR A 115 -7.20 3.25 23.53
CA TYR A 115 -8.15 4.31 23.17
C TYR A 115 -9.30 3.85 22.28
N TYR A 116 -9.11 2.81 21.43
CA TYR A 116 -10.11 2.37 20.44
C TYR A 116 -10.08 0.86 20.17
N ARG A 117 -9.90 0.04 21.21
CA ARG A 117 -9.77 -1.42 21.12
C ARG A 117 -10.85 -2.09 20.26
N HIS A 118 -12.11 -1.64 20.36
CA HIS A 118 -13.24 -2.19 19.60
C HIS A 118 -13.18 -1.89 18.10
N LEU A 119 -12.28 -0.99 17.64
CA LEU A 119 -12.06 -0.68 16.23
C LEU A 119 -10.91 -1.48 15.64
N ILE A 120 -10.06 -2.12 16.44
CA ILE A 120 -8.96 -2.96 15.96
C ILE A 120 -9.54 -4.33 15.57
N ASN A 121 -9.52 -4.60 14.27
CA ASN A 121 -9.91 -5.91 13.76
C ASN A 121 -8.84 -6.95 14.11
N PHE A 122 -9.25 -8.16 14.52
CA PHE A 122 -8.31 -9.22 14.89
C PHE A 122 -7.36 -9.57 13.74
N THR A 123 -7.88 -9.79 12.53
CA THR A 123 -7.07 -10.23 11.39
C THR A 123 -6.22 -9.11 10.80
N SER A 124 -6.85 -7.95 10.49
CA SER A 124 -6.16 -6.83 9.84
C SER A 124 -5.44 -5.89 10.80
N GLY A 125 -5.71 -5.98 12.10
CA GLY A 125 -4.98 -5.28 13.15
C GLY A 125 -3.95 -6.22 13.80
N TRP A 126 -4.39 -7.02 14.74
CA TRP A 126 -3.48 -7.83 15.58
C TRP A 126 -2.59 -8.77 14.77
N VAL A 127 -3.18 -9.66 13.98
CA VAL A 127 -2.40 -10.67 13.22
C VAL A 127 -1.51 -10.00 12.19
N HIS A 128 -2.06 -9.06 11.43
CA HIS A 128 -1.32 -8.35 10.38
C HIS A 128 -0.14 -7.54 10.95
N HIS A 129 -0.37 -6.68 11.95
CA HIS A 129 0.70 -5.85 12.53
C HIS A 129 1.77 -6.69 13.19
N SER A 130 1.41 -7.71 13.99
CA SER A 130 2.39 -8.59 14.61
C SER A 130 3.24 -9.35 13.60
N ALA A 131 2.61 -9.90 12.55
CA ALA A 131 3.34 -10.58 11.49
C ALA A 131 4.30 -9.65 10.74
N TYR A 132 3.87 -8.41 10.47
CA TYR A 132 4.74 -7.42 9.82
C TYR A 132 5.89 -6.95 10.69
N VAL A 133 5.69 -6.79 12.01
CA VAL A 133 6.80 -6.50 12.95
C VAL A 133 7.88 -7.57 12.81
N LEU A 134 7.51 -8.85 12.89
CA LEU A 134 8.45 -9.96 12.78
C LEU A 134 9.12 -9.99 11.40
N MET A 135 8.37 -9.82 10.34
CA MET A 135 8.88 -9.83 8.97
C MET A 135 9.87 -8.69 8.73
N VAL A 136 9.54 -7.46 9.14
CA VAL A 136 10.40 -6.29 8.92
C VAL A 136 11.69 -6.39 9.73
N LEU A 137 11.62 -6.82 11.00
CA LEU A 137 12.81 -7.06 11.82
C LEU A 137 13.69 -8.16 11.24
N TYR A 138 13.09 -9.22 10.72
CA TYR A 138 13.82 -10.29 10.02
C TYR A 138 14.50 -9.77 8.76
N TRP A 139 13.82 -8.98 7.93
CA TRP A 139 14.40 -8.39 6.74
C TRP A 139 15.53 -7.40 7.06
N LEU A 140 15.37 -6.62 8.13
CA LEU A 140 16.43 -5.74 8.63
C LEU A 140 17.65 -6.56 9.07
N HIS A 141 17.45 -7.63 9.87
CA HIS A 141 18.51 -8.53 10.31
C HIS A 141 19.29 -9.15 9.14
N ARG A 142 18.60 -9.42 8.02
CA ARG A 142 19.18 -10.01 6.81
C ARG A 142 19.77 -8.98 5.84
N GLY A 143 19.77 -7.68 6.17
CA GLY A 143 20.25 -6.61 5.28
C GLY A 143 19.34 -6.34 4.09
N TRP A 144 18.05 -6.72 4.13
CA TRP A 144 17.09 -6.55 3.04
C TRP A 144 16.15 -5.36 3.22
N SER A 145 16.50 -4.42 4.10
CA SER A 145 15.69 -3.23 4.40
C SER A 145 15.37 -2.40 3.15
N HIS A 146 16.29 -2.31 2.18
CA HIS A 146 16.08 -1.62 0.92
C HIS A 146 15.00 -2.29 0.04
N ALA A 147 14.90 -3.62 0.07
CA ALA A 147 13.84 -4.33 -0.62
C ALA A 147 12.48 -4.13 0.06
N PHE A 148 12.44 -4.09 1.40
CA PHE A 148 11.24 -3.68 2.14
C PHE A 148 10.83 -2.25 1.80
N MET A 149 11.78 -1.31 1.70
CA MET A 149 11.49 0.07 1.32
C MET A 149 10.94 0.19 -0.09
N ALA A 150 11.44 -0.59 -1.05
CA ALA A 150 10.84 -0.65 -2.38
C ALA A 150 9.38 -1.14 -2.33
N ALA A 151 9.10 -2.15 -1.50
CA ALA A 151 7.76 -2.66 -1.28
C ALA A 151 6.83 -1.67 -0.56
N ALA A 152 7.38 -0.72 0.21
CA ALA A 152 6.60 0.24 0.99
C ALA A 152 5.77 1.23 0.14
N VAL A 153 6.00 1.32 -1.18
CA VAL A 153 5.10 2.01 -2.11
C VAL A 153 3.66 1.47 -2.07
N MET A 154 3.48 0.22 -1.61
CA MET A 154 2.18 -0.39 -1.37
C MET A 154 1.40 0.26 -0.21
N GLU A 155 1.99 1.25 0.48
CA GLU A 155 1.29 2.07 1.49
C GLU A 155 0.53 3.26 0.87
N ILE A 156 0.70 3.58 -0.41
CA ILE A 156 -0.10 4.61 -1.11
C ILE A 156 -1.62 4.40 -0.92
N PRO A 157 -2.20 3.22 -1.18
CA PRO A 157 -3.63 3.01 -0.97
C PRO A 157 -4.04 3.12 0.51
N THR A 158 -3.17 2.75 1.46
CA THR A 158 -3.41 2.94 2.89
C THR A 158 -3.52 4.43 3.23
N TRP A 159 -2.61 5.25 2.72
CA TRP A 159 -2.64 6.70 2.87
C TRP A 159 -3.92 7.32 2.27
N VAL A 160 -4.27 6.97 1.03
CA VAL A 160 -5.51 7.44 0.36
C VAL A 160 -6.76 7.05 1.17
N MET A 161 -6.79 5.83 1.69
CA MET A 161 -7.88 5.35 2.53
C MET A 161 -7.95 6.11 3.85
N GLY A 162 -6.81 6.34 4.52
CA GLY A 162 -6.72 7.06 5.78
C GLY A 162 -7.23 8.50 5.68
N ILE A 163 -6.78 9.24 4.65
CA ILE A 163 -7.30 10.59 4.36
C ILE A 163 -8.83 10.56 4.18
N GLY A 164 -9.35 9.61 3.40
CA GLY A 164 -10.78 9.47 3.18
C GLY A 164 -11.58 9.04 4.42
N ARG A 165 -10.92 8.44 5.43
CA ARG A 165 -11.52 8.12 6.73
C ARG A 165 -11.54 9.33 7.66
N MET A 166 -10.46 10.09 7.69
CA MET A 166 -10.37 11.31 8.50
C MET A 166 -11.21 12.45 7.92
N SER A 167 -11.24 12.59 6.59
CA SER A 167 -12.00 13.62 5.87
C SER A 167 -12.91 13.00 4.81
N PRO A 168 -14.22 12.80 5.09
CA PRO A 168 -15.15 12.23 4.12
C PRO A 168 -15.25 13.02 2.81
N LYS A 169 -14.97 14.32 2.84
CA LYS A 169 -14.95 15.20 1.64
C LYS A 169 -13.83 14.82 0.66
N LEU A 170 -12.71 14.30 1.16
CA LEU A 170 -11.55 13.88 0.36
C LEU A 170 -11.61 12.39 -0.04
N ARG A 171 -12.68 11.68 0.35
CA ARG A 171 -12.84 10.27 0.03
C ARG A 171 -13.02 10.06 -1.46
N SER A 172 -12.01 9.49 -2.11
CA SER A 172 -12.05 9.08 -3.51
C SER A 172 -11.94 7.58 -3.63
N PHE A 173 -13.05 6.93 -3.95
CA PHE A 173 -13.08 5.48 -4.16
C PHE A 173 -12.29 5.06 -5.41
N ARG A 174 -12.26 5.93 -6.45
CA ARG A 174 -11.48 5.69 -7.67
C ARG A 174 -9.98 5.75 -7.37
N ALA A 175 -9.51 6.80 -6.67
CA ALA A 175 -8.12 6.92 -6.27
C ALA A 175 -7.67 5.72 -5.44
N PHE A 176 -8.48 5.30 -4.46
CA PHE A 176 -8.20 4.10 -3.66
C PHE A 176 -8.10 2.84 -4.52
N THR A 177 -9.07 2.60 -5.41
CA THR A 177 -9.06 1.41 -6.27
C THR A 177 -7.86 1.39 -7.20
N THR A 178 -7.57 2.52 -7.87
CA THR A 178 -6.45 2.60 -8.81
C THR A 178 -5.12 2.39 -8.10
N THR A 179 -4.88 3.09 -6.98
CA THR A 179 -3.64 2.94 -6.23
C THR A 179 -3.50 1.54 -5.64
N PHE A 180 -4.60 0.93 -5.16
CA PHE A 180 -4.57 -0.43 -4.64
C PHE A 180 -4.18 -1.45 -5.71
N LEU A 181 -4.84 -1.44 -6.85
CA LEU A 181 -4.58 -2.40 -7.93
C LEU A 181 -3.18 -2.19 -8.52
N SER A 182 -2.75 -0.95 -8.76
CA SER A 182 -1.43 -0.67 -9.33
C SER A 182 -0.29 -1.05 -8.40
N THR A 183 -0.39 -0.81 -7.09
CA THR A 183 0.72 -1.07 -6.17
C THR A 183 0.65 -2.45 -5.52
N ARG A 184 -0.52 -2.87 -5.01
CA ARG A 184 -0.65 -4.12 -4.27
C ARG A 184 -0.88 -5.35 -5.15
N ILE A 185 -1.27 -5.17 -6.41
CA ILE A 185 -1.42 -6.28 -7.35
C ILE A 185 -0.32 -6.22 -8.41
N VAL A 186 -0.32 -5.20 -9.26
CA VAL A 186 0.61 -5.16 -10.42
C VAL A 186 2.06 -5.01 -9.97
N PHE A 187 2.37 -4.02 -9.14
CA PHE A 187 3.75 -3.80 -8.67
C PHE A 187 4.22 -4.94 -7.76
N HIS A 188 3.37 -5.46 -6.86
CA HIS A 188 3.73 -6.60 -6.01
C HIS A 188 4.01 -7.86 -6.83
N ALA A 189 3.20 -8.16 -7.85
CA ALA A 189 3.48 -9.28 -8.76
C ALA A 189 4.83 -9.09 -9.49
N ALA A 190 5.14 -7.87 -9.96
CA ALA A 190 6.43 -7.56 -10.55
C ALA A 190 7.60 -7.73 -9.57
N LEU A 191 7.42 -7.34 -8.29
CA LEU A 191 8.41 -7.61 -7.24
C LEU A 191 8.63 -9.11 -7.03
N ILE A 192 7.57 -9.91 -6.96
CA ILE A 192 7.68 -11.38 -6.80
C ILE A 192 8.49 -11.97 -7.95
N VAL A 193 8.18 -11.60 -9.19
CA VAL A 193 8.94 -12.05 -10.36
C VAL A 193 10.40 -11.63 -10.26
N SER A 194 10.68 -10.37 -9.92
CA SER A 194 12.05 -9.89 -9.76
C SER A 194 12.80 -10.62 -8.65
N LEU A 195 12.17 -10.87 -7.50
CA LEU A 195 12.78 -11.59 -6.37
C LEU A 195 13.02 -13.09 -6.67
N SER A 196 12.36 -13.66 -7.67
CA SER A 196 12.61 -15.04 -8.12
C SER A 196 13.88 -15.17 -8.98
N THR A 197 14.36 -14.07 -9.55
CA THR A 197 15.58 -14.05 -10.38
C THR A 197 16.84 -14.24 -9.53
N GLU A 198 17.96 -14.55 -10.17
CA GLU A 198 19.26 -14.66 -9.49
C GLU A 198 19.66 -13.34 -8.80
N ALA A 199 19.49 -12.21 -9.50
CA ALA A 199 19.73 -10.88 -8.93
C ALA A 199 18.84 -10.59 -7.72
N GLY A 200 17.56 -10.97 -7.75
CA GLY A 200 16.64 -10.81 -6.62
C GLY A 200 16.95 -11.74 -5.45
N ARG A 201 17.46 -12.93 -5.70
CA ARG A 201 17.91 -13.85 -4.64
C ARG A 201 19.20 -13.42 -3.98
N GLY A 202 20.03 -12.64 -4.68
CA GLY A 202 21.31 -12.11 -4.20
C GLY A 202 21.25 -10.74 -3.54
N ILE A 203 20.06 -10.21 -3.20
CA ILE A 203 19.92 -8.85 -2.63
C ILE A 203 20.61 -8.63 -1.28
N GLY A 204 20.98 -9.69 -0.56
CA GLY A 204 21.73 -9.63 0.70
C GLY A 204 23.26 -9.69 0.54
N GLY A 205 23.78 -9.78 -0.66
CA GLY A 205 25.20 -9.65 -1.02
C GLY A 205 25.99 -10.96 -1.06
N GLU A 206 25.83 -11.89 -0.13
CA GLU A 206 26.80 -13.01 -0.02
C GLU A 206 26.26 -14.38 -0.47
N SER A 207 24.97 -14.61 -0.44
CA SER A 207 24.38 -15.90 -0.83
C SER A 207 23.00 -15.74 -1.46
N LEU A 208 22.73 -16.54 -2.49
CA LEU A 208 21.40 -16.60 -3.11
C LEU A 208 20.37 -17.13 -2.12
N SER A 209 19.33 -16.36 -1.84
CA SER A 209 18.27 -16.72 -0.89
C SER A 209 16.88 -16.64 -1.51
N TRP A 210 16.09 -17.69 -1.32
CA TRP A 210 14.67 -17.70 -1.68
C TRP A 210 13.76 -16.99 -0.69
N GLN A 211 14.26 -16.59 0.46
CA GLN A 211 13.45 -16.04 1.55
C GLN A 211 12.73 -14.73 1.20
N PRO A 212 13.34 -13.75 0.48
CA PRO A 212 12.62 -12.55 0.05
C PRO A 212 11.46 -12.86 -0.89
N PHE A 213 11.66 -13.80 -1.83
CA PHE A 213 10.62 -14.30 -2.72
C PHE A 213 9.50 -14.98 -1.93
N ILE A 214 9.83 -15.93 -1.03
CA ILE A 214 8.86 -16.66 -0.20
C ILE A 214 8.07 -15.69 0.67
N SER A 215 8.73 -14.73 1.32
CA SER A 215 8.06 -13.71 2.14
C SER A 215 7.04 -12.91 1.31
N SER A 216 7.42 -12.47 0.11
CA SER A 216 6.55 -11.71 -0.78
C SER A 216 5.37 -12.54 -1.27
N ILE A 217 5.61 -13.81 -1.66
CA ILE A 217 4.54 -14.70 -2.14
C ILE A 217 3.56 -15.06 -1.01
N CYS A 218 4.01 -15.15 0.23
CA CYS A 218 3.14 -15.40 1.39
C CYS A 218 2.19 -14.21 1.69
N VAL A 219 2.62 -12.98 1.40
CA VAL A 219 1.79 -11.78 1.58
C VAL A 219 0.81 -11.56 0.43
N PHE A 220 1.15 -11.98 -0.78
CA PHE A 220 0.38 -11.71 -1.99
C PHE A 220 -1.07 -12.21 -1.96
N PRO A 221 -1.39 -13.43 -1.46
CA PRO A 221 -2.77 -13.91 -1.35
C PRO A 221 -3.69 -12.98 -0.55
N MET A 222 -3.17 -12.33 0.49
CA MET A 222 -3.93 -11.34 1.26
C MET A 222 -4.30 -10.13 0.38
N HIS A 223 -3.38 -9.64 -0.44
CA HIS A 223 -3.64 -8.56 -1.38
C HIS A 223 -4.66 -8.96 -2.46
N VAL A 224 -4.57 -10.16 -2.99
CA VAL A 224 -5.54 -10.70 -3.97
C VAL A 224 -6.93 -10.81 -3.33
N PHE A 225 -7.03 -11.31 -2.11
CA PHE A 225 -8.30 -11.38 -1.38
C PHE A 225 -8.93 -9.99 -1.15
N TRP A 226 -8.13 -8.99 -0.80
CA TRP A 226 -8.62 -7.63 -0.65
C TRP A 226 -9.00 -7.00 -2.01
N ALA A 227 -8.23 -7.28 -3.09
CA ALA A 227 -8.58 -6.87 -4.44
C ALA A 227 -9.92 -7.46 -4.87
N TYR A 228 -10.16 -8.75 -4.63
CA TYR A 228 -11.44 -9.40 -4.90
C TYR A 228 -12.61 -8.69 -4.18
N LYS A 229 -12.46 -8.43 -2.87
CA LYS A 229 -13.48 -7.67 -2.10
C LYS A 229 -13.72 -6.27 -2.67
N LEU A 230 -12.65 -5.60 -3.08
CA LEU A 230 -12.69 -4.26 -3.66
C LEU A 230 -13.44 -4.26 -4.99
N VAL A 231 -13.08 -5.17 -5.91
CA VAL A 231 -13.75 -5.33 -7.21
C VAL A 231 -15.22 -5.67 -7.02
N ARG A 232 -15.56 -6.64 -6.16
CA ARG A 232 -16.95 -7.00 -5.84
C ARG A 232 -17.76 -5.82 -5.27
N SER A 233 -17.13 -5.00 -4.42
CA SER A 233 -17.76 -3.78 -3.90
C SER A 233 -18.01 -2.74 -5.00
N ASN A 234 -17.04 -2.57 -5.94
CA ASN A 234 -17.19 -1.72 -7.11
C ASN A 234 -18.34 -2.14 -8.00
N MET A 235 -18.43 -3.42 -8.31
CA MET A 235 -19.51 -3.98 -9.16
C MET A 235 -20.88 -3.72 -8.55
N ARG A 236 -21.04 -3.97 -7.24
CA ARG A 236 -22.31 -3.69 -6.52
C ARG A 236 -22.69 -2.20 -6.58
N ARG A 237 -21.71 -1.30 -6.38
CA ARG A 237 -21.94 0.15 -6.47
C ARG A 237 -22.29 0.58 -7.90
N HIS A 238 -21.65 -0.03 -8.89
CA HIS A 238 -21.96 0.25 -10.29
C HIS A 238 -23.38 -0.19 -10.65
N LYS A 239 -23.76 -1.43 -10.27
CA LYS A 239 -25.12 -1.95 -10.45
C LYS A 239 -26.16 -1.03 -9.81
N LYS A 240 -25.97 -0.65 -8.53
CA LYS A 240 -26.87 0.27 -7.83
C LYS A 240 -27.03 1.61 -8.56
N ARG A 241 -25.94 2.18 -9.08
CA ARG A 241 -25.99 3.43 -9.86
C ARG A 241 -26.72 3.29 -11.17
N LEU A 242 -26.64 2.12 -11.82
CA LEU A 242 -27.42 1.84 -13.04
C LEU A 242 -28.91 1.74 -12.73
N GLU A 243 -29.27 1.04 -11.65
CA GLU A 243 -30.65 0.92 -11.18
C GLU A 243 -31.25 2.28 -10.81
N GLU A 244 -30.51 3.12 -10.04
CA GLU A 244 -30.91 4.48 -9.70
C GLU A 244 -31.10 5.36 -10.95
N ARG A 245 -30.25 5.23 -11.96
CA ARG A 245 -30.38 5.95 -13.23
C ARG A 245 -31.57 5.49 -14.05
N ALA A 246 -31.81 4.17 -14.12
CA ALA A 246 -32.95 3.62 -14.80
C ALA A 246 -34.26 4.08 -14.13
N ALA A 247 -34.35 4.04 -12.80
CA ALA A 247 -35.49 4.54 -12.05
C ALA A 247 -35.73 6.03 -12.26
N ALA A 248 -34.66 6.85 -12.25
CA ALA A 248 -34.75 8.28 -12.52
C ALA A 248 -35.26 8.56 -13.97
N SER A 249 -34.75 7.82 -14.96
CA SER A 249 -35.20 7.94 -16.35
C SER A 249 -36.66 7.52 -16.54
N CYS A 250 -37.14 6.46 -15.84
CA CYS A 250 -38.54 6.08 -15.84
C CYS A 250 -39.43 7.14 -15.18
N ALA A 251 -38.99 7.73 -14.06
CA ALA A 251 -39.72 8.81 -13.40
C ALA A 251 -39.82 10.08 -14.26
N GLU A 252 -38.73 10.41 -14.97
CA GLU A 252 -38.70 11.52 -15.93
C GLU A 252 -39.64 11.30 -17.10
N ALA A 253 -39.68 10.09 -17.68
CA ALA A 253 -40.60 9.72 -18.73
C ALA A 253 -42.08 9.80 -18.27
N ALA A 254 -42.34 9.44 -17.02
CA ALA A 254 -43.69 9.49 -16.43
C ALA A 254 -44.17 10.91 -16.09
N SER A 255 -43.25 11.79 -15.73
CA SER A 255 -43.56 13.20 -15.34
C SER A 255 -43.72 14.16 -16.52
N GLY A 256 -43.24 13.81 -17.71
CA GLY A 256 -43.24 14.65 -18.91
C GLY A 256 -42.35 15.91 -18.80
N VAL A 257 -41.61 16.06 -17.71
CA VAL A 257 -40.73 17.21 -17.48
C VAL A 257 -39.27 16.75 -17.51
N PRO A 258 -38.46 17.23 -18.46
CA PRO A 258 -37.04 16.90 -18.50
C PRO A 258 -36.32 17.49 -17.29
N LEU A 259 -35.81 16.62 -16.39
CA LEU A 259 -35.06 17.01 -15.18
C LEU A 259 -33.61 17.44 -15.49
N ARG A 260 -33.15 17.32 -16.74
CA ARG A 260 -31.77 17.60 -17.10
C ARG A 260 -31.62 18.10 -18.53
N ASP A 261 -30.85 19.18 -18.69
CA ASP A 261 -30.48 19.70 -20.01
C ASP A 261 -29.70 18.63 -20.82
N PRO A 262 -30.21 18.21 -22.00
CA PRO A 262 -29.59 17.19 -22.83
C PRO A 262 -28.16 17.56 -23.24
N ALA A 263 -27.90 18.82 -23.56
CA ALA A 263 -26.58 19.32 -23.95
C ALA A 263 -25.52 19.16 -22.83
N LYS A 264 -25.93 19.38 -21.58
CA LYS A 264 -25.05 19.20 -20.41
C LYS A 264 -24.72 17.74 -20.15
N SER A 265 -25.66 16.83 -20.43
CA SER A 265 -25.49 15.38 -20.36
C SER A 265 -24.50 14.88 -21.42
N GLU A 266 -24.56 15.43 -22.62
CA GLU A 266 -23.72 15.06 -23.76
C GLU A 266 -22.27 15.54 -23.57
N ALA A 267 -22.06 16.78 -23.14
CA ALA A 267 -20.75 17.32 -22.78
C ALA A 267 -20.04 16.52 -21.67
N GLU A 268 -20.78 16.06 -20.65
CA GLU A 268 -20.23 15.20 -19.60
C GLU A 268 -19.87 13.79 -20.11
N ARG A 269 -20.60 13.26 -21.11
CA ARG A 269 -20.30 11.97 -21.77
C ARG A 269 -19.04 12.10 -22.64
N GLU A 270 -18.94 13.16 -23.43
CA GLU A 270 -17.78 13.44 -24.26
C GLU A 270 -16.51 13.68 -23.43
N GLY A 271 -16.61 14.44 -22.34
CA GLY A 271 -15.49 14.65 -21.40
C GLY A 271 -14.97 13.34 -20.81
N ARG A 272 -15.88 12.43 -20.42
CA ARG A 272 -15.51 11.09 -19.93
C ARG A 272 -14.88 10.22 -21.03
N ALA A 273 -15.45 10.22 -22.22
CA ALA A 273 -14.90 9.48 -23.35
C ALA A 273 -13.52 10.00 -23.76
N ARG A 274 -13.29 11.31 -23.69
CA ARG A 274 -11.97 11.94 -23.90
C ARG A 274 -10.97 11.52 -22.84
N ALA A 275 -11.32 11.55 -21.56
CA ALA A 275 -10.45 11.10 -20.47
C ALA A 275 -10.09 9.60 -20.60
N HIS A 276 -11.03 8.74 -20.99
CA HIS A 276 -10.77 7.34 -21.27
C HIS A 276 -9.80 7.14 -22.46
N ARG A 277 -9.96 7.91 -23.53
CA ARG A 277 -9.05 7.85 -24.69
C ARG A 277 -7.62 8.29 -24.32
N VAL A 278 -7.47 9.36 -23.54
CA VAL A 278 -6.17 9.84 -23.06
C VAL A 278 -5.48 8.80 -22.18
N LEU A 279 -6.21 8.20 -21.22
CA LEU A 279 -5.68 7.16 -20.36
C LEU A 279 -5.26 5.91 -21.16
N ALA A 280 -6.10 5.46 -22.09
CA ALA A 280 -5.80 4.33 -22.96
C ALA A 280 -4.60 4.59 -23.89
N ALA A 281 -4.42 5.84 -24.34
CA ALA A 281 -3.25 6.24 -25.12
C ALA A 281 -1.97 6.26 -24.28
N ALA A 282 -2.04 6.75 -23.03
CA ALA A 282 -0.92 6.75 -22.09
C ALA A 282 -0.50 5.32 -21.74
N VAL A 283 -1.46 4.43 -21.46
CA VAL A 283 -1.19 3.01 -21.19
C VAL A 283 -0.56 2.32 -22.41
N ARG A 284 -1.07 2.56 -23.61
CA ARG A 284 -0.47 2.02 -24.85
C ARG A 284 0.95 2.54 -25.07
N LYS A 285 1.21 3.82 -24.79
CA LYS A 285 2.55 4.39 -24.90
C LYS A 285 3.51 3.75 -23.89
N LEU A 286 3.11 3.59 -22.64
CA LEU A 286 3.90 2.89 -21.61
C LEU A 286 4.17 1.44 -22.02
N TRP A 287 3.17 0.75 -22.58
CA TRP A 287 3.33 -0.61 -23.07
C TRP A 287 4.27 -0.71 -24.27
N SER A 288 4.22 0.24 -25.20
CA SER A 288 5.10 0.27 -26.39
C SER A 288 6.57 0.54 -26.03
N THR A 289 6.83 1.24 -24.92
CA THR A 289 8.18 1.52 -24.41
C THR A 289 8.72 0.45 -23.46
N ALA A 290 7.88 -0.51 -23.05
CA ALA A 290 8.32 -1.64 -22.21
C ALA A 290 9.31 -2.53 -22.98
N PRO A 291 10.34 -3.09 -22.31
CA PRO A 291 11.28 -4.02 -22.91
C PRO A 291 10.59 -5.19 -23.62
N GLU A 292 11.12 -5.61 -24.75
CA GLU A 292 10.49 -6.65 -25.59
C GLU A 292 10.31 -7.99 -24.85
N ALA A 293 11.28 -8.35 -24.03
CA ALA A 293 11.20 -9.53 -23.17
C ALA A 293 9.99 -9.48 -22.21
N TRP A 294 9.66 -8.28 -21.69
CA TRP A 294 8.51 -8.06 -20.83
C TRP A 294 7.18 -8.18 -21.59
N ARG A 295 7.13 -7.59 -22.78
CA ARG A 295 5.93 -7.66 -23.63
C ARG A 295 5.62 -9.10 -24.04
N LYS A 296 6.67 -9.90 -24.34
CA LYS A 296 6.54 -11.31 -24.75
C LYS A 296 6.10 -12.18 -23.57
N ALA A 297 6.74 -12.08 -22.41
CA ALA A 297 6.37 -12.82 -21.20
C ALA A 297 4.91 -12.53 -20.76
N TYR A 298 4.51 -11.26 -20.80
CA TYR A 298 3.14 -10.86 -20.43
C TYR A 298 2.09 -11.30 -21.45
N ALA A 299 2.42 -11.32 -22.75
CA ALA A 299 1.51 -11.80 -23.79
C ALA A 299 1.29 -13.33 -23.68
N GLU A 300 2.34 -14.09 -23.39
CA GLU A 300 2.24 -15.54 -23.18
C GLU A 300 1.43 -15.89 -21.94
N GLU A 301 1.59 -15.12 -20.85
CA GLU A 301 0.84 -15.31 -19.59
C GLU A 301 -0.63 -14.91 -19.74
N LEU A 302 -0.95 -13.82 -20.46
CA LEU A 302 -2.33 -13.41 -20.75
C LEU A 302 -3.04 -14.43 -21.65
N LEU A 303 -2.35 -14.99 -22.63
CA LEU A 303 -2.91 -16.04 -23.49
C LEU A 303 -3.16 -17.33 -22.70
N SER A 304 -2.32 -17.69 -21.73
CA SER A 304 -2.54 -18.84 -20.85
C SER A 304 -3.74 -18.66 -19.93
N LEU A 305 -4.02 -17.42 -19.48
CA LEU A 305 -5.19 -17.09 -18.62
C LEU A 305 -6.50 -17.02 -19.38
N ILE A 306 -6.48 -16.82 -20.70
CA ILE A 306 -7.70 -16.77 -21.56
C ILE A 306 -8.11 -18.18 -22.00
N HIS A 307 -7.22 -19.16 -21.91
CA HIS A 307 -7.48 -20.56 -22.28
C HIS A 307 -7.82 -21.49 -21.09
N ILE A 308 -8.07 -20.92 -19.89
CA ILE A 308 -8.68 -21.59 -18.73
C ILE A 308 -10.09 -21.02 -18.55
#